data_f9e57c93b4ab0ef638ce022ee39453a2
#
_entry.id   f9e57c93b4ab0ef638ce022ee39453a2
#
_cell.length_a   1.000
_cell.length_b   1.000
_cell.length_c   1.000
_cell.angle_alpha   90.00
_cell.angle_beta   90.00
_cell.angle_gamma   90.00
#
_symmetry.space_group_name_H-M   'P 1'
#
loop_
_entity.id
_entity.type
_entity.pdbx_description
1 polymer ?
#
loop_
_entity_poly.entity_id
_entity_poly.type
_entity_poly.pdbx_seq_one_letter_code
_entity_poly.pdbx_strand_id
1 'polypeptide(L)'
;MNETILVTGGTGVIGRRVVPLLGAAGREVRVLSRRGGTDAPGVHHVVGDTLRGEGLDAAFGGASTVLHLAGAAKGDDVAARHVIEAAERAGTGHLVLISVTGAGAVPIGYVRMKAASERIVHESAVPYTIIRVAQLHSLLLPVVAKLAVMRLAPADVRLEPIDGDAVAARLAELTLNPPAGRVADLAGPEILSFADLVKQYNATLGRHRRVLGMPLPGALRRAYRSGANLAGDPVDRRGGTWRDFLAGSEVCTNRHASDPESVLDRPSGRGQVEGNLGG
;
A
#
# COMPACT_ATOMS: atom_id res chain seq x y z
N MET A 1 25.96 -9.81 15.72
CA MET A 1 25.91 -8.98 14.49
C MET A 1 24.46 -8.60 14.26
N ASN A 2 24.15 -7.32 14.09
CA ASN A 2 22.77 -6.92 13.76
C ASN A 2 22.43 -7.49 12.37
N GLU A 3 21.34 -8.23 12.29
CA GLU A 3 20.86 -8.75 11.01
C GLU A 3 20.37 -7.61 10.12
N THR A 4 20.94 -7.49 8.94
CA THR A 4 20.55 -6.46 7.97
C THR A 4 19.33 -6.92 7.18
N ILE A 5 18.30 -6.09 7.15
CA ILE A 5 17.09 -6.28 6.34
C ILE A 5 17.17 -5.39 5.11
N LEU A 6 17.13 -5.97 3.93
CA LEU A 6 16.99 -5.23 2.68
C LEU A 6 15.52 -5.00 2.35
N VAL A 7 15.14 -3.74 2.14
CA VAL A 7 13.76 -3.38 1.72
C VAL A 7 13.80 -2.80 0.31
N THR A 8 13.22 -3.49 -0.66
CA THR A 8 12.98 -2.92 -1.98
C THR A 8 11.64 -2.20 -1.98
N GLY A 9 11.55 -1.06 -2.65
CA GLY A 9 10.34 -0.24 -2.60
C GLY A 9 10.10 0.47 -1.27
N GLY A 10 11.14 0.62 -0.43
CA GLY A 10 11.05 1.27 0.88
C GLY A 10 10.60 2.74 0.84
N THR A 11 10.72 3.41 -0.30
CA THR A 11 10.22 4.79 -0.51
C THR A 11 8.76 4.85 -0.95
N GLY A 12 8.09 3.70 -1.16
CA GLY A 12 6.69 3.59 -1.57
C GLY A 12 5.69 3.79 -0.42
N VAL A 13 4.40 3.63 -0.74
CA VAL A 13 3.30 3.83 0.23
C VAL A 13 3.44 2.94 1.47
N ILE A 14 3.73 1.65 1.28
CA ILE A 14 3.92 0.71 2.39
C ILE A 14 5.35 0.81 2.94
N GLY A 15 6.35 0.96 2.06
CA GLY A 15 7.76 1.02 2.49
C GLY A 15 8.02 2.11 3.53
N ARG A 16 7.50 3.32 3.33
CA ARG A 16 7.63 4.43 4.29
C ARG A 16 6.99 4.17 5.66
N ARG A 17 6.07 3.21 5.75
CA ARG A 17 5.45 2.78 7.01
C ARG A 17 6.19 1.64 7.68
N VAL A 18 6.67 0.68 6.89
CA VAL A 18 7.31 -0.52 7.45
C VAL A 18 8.77 -0.28 7.84
N VAL A 19 9.52 0.54 7.09
CA VAL A 19 10.95 0.83 7.38
C VAL A 19 11.15 1.34 8.81
N PRO A 20 10.39 2.34 9.32
CA PRO A 20 10.50 2.76 10.71
C PRO A 20 10.21 1.66 11.74
N LEU A 21 9.26 0.77 11.44
CA LEU A 21 8.89 -0.34 12.33
C LEU A 21 10.04 -1.35 12.48
N LEU A 22 10.72 -1.65 11.36
CA LEU A 22 11.90 -2.54 11.38
C LEU A 22 13.07 -1.89 12.13
N GLY A 23 13.31 -0.59 11.93
CA GLY A 23 14.32 0.17 12.69
C GLY A 23 14.01 0.21 14.19
N ALA A 24 12.75 0.44 14.57
CA ALA A 24 12.31 0.42 15.97
C ALA A 24 12.44 -0.97 16.63
N ALA A 25 12.44 -2.05 15.85
CA ALA A 25 12.75 -3.40 16.30
C ALA A 25 14.26 -3.68 16.45
N GLY A 26 15.11 -2.65 16.31
CA GLY A 26 16.57 -2.75 16.46
C GLY A 26 17.29 -3.39 15.27
N ARG A 27 16.67 -3.40 14.08
CA ARG A 27 17.28 -3.95 12.88
C ARG A 27 17.98 -2.87 12.04
N GLU A 28 19.09 -3.23 11.43
CA GLU A 28 19.70 -2.42 10.38
C GLU A 28 18.88 -2.58 9.09
N VAL A 29 18.38 -1.48 8.57
CA VAL A 29 17.53 -1.49 7.37
C VAL A 29 18.26 -0.86 6.20
N ARG A 30 18.39 -1.61 5.12
CA ARG A 30 18.92 -1.11 3.85
C ARG A 30 17.76 -0.91 2.88
N VAL A 31 17.57 0.32 2.38
CA VAL A 31 16.49 0.67 1.45
C VAL A 31 17.06 0.75 0.04
N LEU A 32 16.64 -0.18 -0.84
CA LEU A 32 16.97 -0.11 -2.26
C LEU A 32 16.01 0.82 -2.98
N SER A 33 16.54 1.84 -3.63
CA SER A 33 15.76 2.73 -4.47
C SER A 33 16.55 3.21 -5.68
N ARG A 34 15.85 3.59 -6.75
CA ARG A 34 16.48 4.07 -8.00
C ARG A 34 17.19 5.43 -7.86
N ARG A 35 16.82 6.21 -6.87
CA ARG A 35 17.34 7.58 -6.67
C ARG A 35 18.18 7.72 -5.41
N GLY A 36 18.40 6.63 -4.68
CA GLY A 36 18.97 6.71 -3.34
C GLY A 36 18.01 7.35 -2.33
N GLY A 37 18.56 7.94 -1.30
CA GLY A 37 17.82 8.62 -0.23
C GLY A 37 18.79 9.19 0.79
N THR A 38 18.25 9.84 1.82
CA THR A 38 19.03 10.35 2.95
C THR A 38 19.08 9.29 4.03
N ASP A 39 20.27 8.93 4.46
CA ASP A 39 20.49 7.99 5.54
C ASP A 39 19.99 8.55 6.88
N ALA A 40 19.53 7.67 7.73
CA ALA A 40 19.11 7.95 9.10
C ALA A 40 19.68 6.87 10.02
N PRO A 41 19.70 7.08 11.34
CA PRO A 41 20.18 6.06 12.28
C PRO A 41 19.49 4.71 12.04
N GLY A 42 20.29 3.67 11.74
CA GLY A 42 19.81 2.31 11.43
C GLY A 42 19.11 2.15 10.06
N VAL A 43 19.10 3.20 9.21
CA VAL A 43 18.50 3.13 7.86
C VAL A 43 19.46 3.67 6.82
N HIS A 44 19.92 2.84 5.91
CA HIS A 44 20.85 3.18 4.84
C HIS A 44 20.22 3.02 3.46
N HIS A 45 20.49 3.98 2.56
CA HIS A 45 19.96 3.95 1.21
C HIS A 45 21.01 3.47 0.21
N VAL A 46 20.61 2.53 -0.65
CA VAL A 46 21.44 2.00 -1.73
C VAL A 46 20.75 2.23 -3.07
N VAL A 47 21.53 2.67 -4.05
CA VAL A 47 21.01 2.88 -5.41
C VAL A 47 20.97 1.55 -6.17
N GLY A 48 19.84 1.28 -6.82
CA GLY A 48 19.68 0.14 -7.71
C GLY A 48 18.28 0.05 -8.28
N ASP A 49 18.12 -0.79 -9.28
CA ASP A 49 16.86 -0.99 -10.01
C ASP A 49 16.54 -2.49 -10.14
N THR A 50 15.51 -2.95 -9.46
CA THR A 50 15.07 -4.35 -9.53
C THR A 50 14.59 -4.75 -10.91
N LEU A 51 14.03 -3.82 -11.70
CA LEU A 51 13.56 -4.11 -13.06
C LEU A 51 14.71 -4.29 -14.05
N ARG A 52 15.82 -3.54 -13.86
CA ARG A 52 17.02 -3.65 -14.70
C ARG A 52 18.04 -4.64 -14.16
N GLY A 53 17.91 -5.08 -12.90
CA GLY A 53 18.90 -5.90 -12.23
C GLY A 53 20.16 -5.15 -11.80
N GLU A 54 20.15 -3.81 -11.84
CA GLU A 54 21.32 -2.96 -11.57
C GLU A 54 21.48 -2.70 -10.07
N GLY A 55 22.71 -2.77 -9.56
CA GLY A 55 23.07 -2.47 -8.16
C GLY A 55 22.60 -3.50 -7.14
N LEU A 56 22.09 -4.65 -7.56
CA LEU A 56 21.50 -5.64 -6.67
C LEU A 56 22.57 -6.36 -5.83
N ASP A 57 23.72 -6.73 -6.39
CA ASP A 57 24.76 -7.44 -5.66
C ASP A 57 25.27 -6.62 -4.47
N ALA A 58 25.45 -5.31 -4.65
CA ALA A 58 25.82 -4.41 -3.56
C ALA A 58 24.70 -4.25 -2.53
N ALA A 59 23.46 -4.22 -2.97
CA ALA A 59 22.29 -4.09 -2.10
C ALA A 59 22.04 -5.35 -1.26
N PHE A 60 22.20 -6.54 -1.84
CA PHE A 60 21.94 -7.83 -1.20
C PHE A 60 23.12 -8.33 -0.34
N GLY A 61 24.36 -7.87 -0.60
CA GLY A 61 25.54 -8.31 0.14
C GLY A 61 25.37 -8.16 1.65
N GLY A 62 25.39 -9.30 2.38
CA GLY A 62 25.22 -9.37 3.83
C GLY A 62 23.79 -9.12 4.35
N ALA A 63 22.79 -9.01 3.49
CA ALA A 63 21.39 -8.94 3.90
C ALA A 63 20.88 -10.36 4.23
N SER A 64 20.52 -10.60 5.49
CA SER A 64 19.97 -11.89 5.93
C SER A 64 18.51 -12.07 5.51
N THR A 65 17.77 -10.96 5.46
CA THR A 65 16.33 -10.94 5.11
C THR A 65 16.06 -9.88 4.06
N VAL A 66 15.17 -10.19 3.11
CA VAL A 66 14.73 -9.27 2.06
C VAL A 66 13.22 -9.09 2.13
N LEU A 67 12.77 -7.86 2.28
CA LEU A 67 11.36 -7.47 2.15
C LEU A 67 11.14 -6.85 0.77
N HIS A 68 10.52 -7.58 -0.13
CA HIS A 68 10.28 -7.16 -1.52
C HIS A 68 8.91 -6.50 -1.67
N LEU A 69 8.90 -5.15 -1.62
CA LEU A 69 7.72 -4.30 -1.79
C LEU A 69 7.71 -3.56 -3.13
N ALA A 70 8.83 -3.55 -3.84
CA ALA A 70 8.90 -2.90 -5.13
C ALA A 70 7.89 -3.56 -6.07
N GLY A 71 7.05 -2.75 -6.68
CA GLY A 71 6.04 -3.17 -7.62
C GLY A 71 5.81 -2.09 -8.67
N ALA A 72 5.51 -2.50 -9.89
CA ALA A 72 5.19 -1.62 -10.99
C ALA A 72 3.97 -2.14 -11.75
N ALA A 73 3.34 -1.28 -12.54
CA ALA A 73 2.22 -1.69 -13.39
C ALA A 73 2.63 -2.69 -14.47
N LYS A 74 3.93 -2.81 -14.75
CA LYS A 74 4.53 -3.76 -15.72
C LYS A 74 5.89 -4.22 -15.22
N GLY A 75 6.26 -5.48 -15.48
CA GLY A 75 7.58 -6.04 -15.22
C GLY A 75 7.83 -6.51 -13.78
N ASP A 76 6.78 -6.66 -12.97
CA ASP A 76 6.91 -7.22 -11.61
C ASP A 76 7.52 -8.62 -11.60
N ASP A 77 7.19 -9.45 -12.58
CA ASP A 77 7.75 -10.79 -12.77
C ASP A 77 9.23 -10.76 -13.16
N VAL A 78 9.65 -9.79 -13.97
CA VAL A 78 11.08 -9.56 -14.30
C VAL A 78 11.83 -9.08 -13.07
N ALA A 79 11.28 -8.10 -12.34
CA ALA A 79 11.88 -7.62 -11.10
C ALA A 79 12.00 -8.73 -10.04
N ALA A 80 10.98 -9.57 -9.88
CA ALA A 80 11.01 -10.72 -8.98
C ALA A 80 12.12 -11.70 -9.35
N ARG A 81 12.34 -11.98 -10.64
CA ARG A 81 13.44 -12.85 -11.11
C ARG A 81 14.80 -12.29 -10.71
N HIS A 82 15.08 -11.03 -11.03
CA HIS A 82 16.35 -10.39 -10.65
C HIS A 82 16.56 -10.37 -9.13
N VAL A 83 15.49 -10.14 -8.36
CA VAL A 83 15.53 -10.16 -6.90
C VAL A 83 15.86 -11.56 -6.38
N ILE A 84 15.24 -12.60 -6.93
CA ILE A 84 15.51 -13.99 -6.54
C ILE A 84 16.97 -14.38 -6.89
N GLU A 85 17.42 -14.11 -8.11
CA GLU A 85 18.79 -14.38 -8.53
C GLU A 85 19.82 -13.69 -7.63
N ALA A 86 19.57 -12.45 -7.23
CA ALA A 86 20.44 -11.73 -6.30
C ALA A 86 20.38 -12.31 -4.88
N ALA A 87 19.20 -12.71 -4.41
CA ALA A 87 19.00 -13.35 -3.12
C ALA A 87 19.73 -14.69 -3.02
N GLU A 88 19.67 -15.52 -4.08
CA GLU A 88 20.38 -16.80 -4.16
C GLU A 88 21.90 -16.59 -4.13
N ARG A 89 22.43 -15.65 -4.96
CA ARG A 89 23.88 -15.33 -4.95
C ARG A 89 24.37 -14.81 -3.59
N ALA A 90 23.53 -14.05 -2.89
CA ALA A 90 23.88 -13.50 -1.56
C ALA A 90 23.67 -14.49 -0.41
N GLY A 91 23.06 -15.64 -0.65
CA GLY A 91 22.71 -16.59 0.42
C GLY A 91 21.65 -16.07 1.38
N THR A 92 20.68 -15.30 0.88
CA THR A 92 19.59 -14.71 1.69
C THR A 92 18.80 -15.81 2.40
N GLY A 93 18.67 -15.71 3.72
CA GLY A 93 17.97 -16.69 4.54
C GLY A 93 16.45 -16.57 4.56
N HIS A 94 15.90 -15.39 4.19
CA HIS A 94 14.45 -15.16 4.16
C HIS A 94 14.06 -14.07 3.15
N LEU A 95 13.10 -14.35 2.28
CA LEU A 95 12.51 -13.38 1.37
C LEU A 95 11.01 -13.24 1.65
N VAL A 96 10.57 -12.03 2.00
CA VAL A 96 9.14 -11.70 2.18
C VAL A 96 8.62 -10.98 0.95
N LEU A 97 7.65 -11.58 0.26
CA LEU A 97 7.01 -11.00 -0.93
C LEU A 97 5.62 -10.51 -0.61
N ILE A 98 5.35 -9.22 -0.91
CA ILE A 98 3.97 -8.70 -0.95
C ILE A 98 3.33 -8.98 -2.31
N SER A 99 2.19 -9.65 -2.28
CA SER A 99 1.34 -9.91 -3.43
C SER A 99 -0.06 -9.32 -3.23
N VAL A 100 -1.02 -9.69 -4.06
CA VAL A 100 -2.38 -9.15 -4.02
C VAL A 100 -3.42 -10.25 -3.97
N THR A 101 -4.55 -9.99 -3.29
CA THR A 101 -5.71 -10.88 -3.35
C THR A 101 -6.18 -11.07 -4.78
N GLY A 102 -6.64 -12.27 -5.11
CA GLY A 102 -7.04 -12.64 -6.47
C GLY A 102 -5.90 -12.98 -7.44
N ALA A 103 -4.63 -13.02 -6.96
CA ALA A 103 -3.51 -13.47 -7.78
C ALA A 103 -3.77 -14.87 -8.37
N GLY A 104 -3.67 -14.98 -9.70
CA GLY A 104 -3.97 -16.20 -10.45
C GLY A 104 -5.45 -16.40 -10.83
N ALA A 105 -6.39 -15.67 -10.23
CA ALA A 105 -7.83 -15.84 -10.48
C ALA A 105 -8.47 -14.68 -11.25
N VAL A 106 -7.96 -13.46 -11.08
CA VAL A 106 -8.52 -12.27 -11.74
C VAL A 106 -7.77 -11.98 -13.04
N PRO A 107 -8.45 -11.85 -14.20
CA PRO A 107 -7.82 -11.69 -15.51
C PRO A 107 -7.37 -10.24 -15.79
N ILE A 108 -6.64 -9.61 -14.85
CA ILE A 108 -6.05 -8.28 -14.99
C ILE A 108 -4.53 -8.44 -15.12
N GLY A 109 -3.90 -7.68 -16.01
CA GLY A 109 -2.47 -7.79 -16.31
C GLY A 109 -1.60 -7.69 -15.06
N TYR A 110 -1.82 -6.68 -14.22
CA TYR A 110 -1.12 -6.51 -12.96
C TYR A 110 -1.27 -7.73 -12.01
N VAL A 111 -2.48 -8.25 -11.85
CA VAL A 111 -2.76 -9.40 -10.98
C VAL A 111 -2.09 -10.68 -11.50
N ARG A 112 -2.03 -10.85 -12.84
CA ARG A 112 -1.29 -11.96 -13.47
C ARG A 112 0.20 -11.87 -13.26
N MET A 113 0.79 -10.67 -13.33
CA MET A 113 2.22 -10.47 -13.03
C MET A 113 2.54 -10.78 -11.57
N LYS A 114 1.68 -10.39 -10.62
CA LYS A 114 1.84 -10.79 -9.22
C LYS A 114 1.80 -12.31 -9.03
N ALA A 115 0.89 -13.00 -9.69
CA ALA A 115 0.87 -14.46 -9.66
C ALA A 115 2.13 -15.09 -10.28
N ALA A 116 2.70 -14.48 -11.33
CA ALA A 116 3.97 -14.91 -11.88
C ALA A 116 5.13 -14.69 -10.90
N SER A 117 5.16 -13.55 -10.21
CA SER A 117 6.16 -13.27 -9.15
C SER A 117 6.06 -14.27 -8.00
N GLU A 118 4.83 -14.61 -7.54
CA GLU A 118 4.63 -15.65 -6.51
C GLU A 118 5.23 -17.01 -6.96
N ARG A 119 5.00 -17.38 -8.22
CA ARG A 119 5.52 -18.64 -8.76
C ARG A 119 7.04 -18.64 -8.81
N ILE A 120 7.67 -17.57 -9.28
CA ILE A 120 9.14 -17.44 -9.32
C ILE A 120 9.72 -17.60 -7.92
N VAL A 121 9.13 -16.95 -6.91
CA VAL A 121 9.56 -17.07 -5.51
C VAL A 121 9.35 -18.50 -4.98
N HIS A 122 8.22 -19.12 -5.28
CA HIS A 122 7.90 -20.48 -4.84
C HIS A 122 8.83 -21.55 -5.45
N GLU A 123 9.26 -21.35 -6.69
CA GLU A 123 10.14 -22.26 -7.43
C GLU A 123 11.64 -22.06 -7.09
N SER A 124 11.99 -21.00 -6.35
CA SER A 124 13.37 -20.68 -5.95
C SER A 124 13.86 -21.51 -4.77
N ALA A 125 15.18 -21.56 -4.59
CA ALA A 125 15.79 -22.16 -3.40
C ALA A 125 15.78 -21.24 -2.16
N VAL A 126 15.38 -19.96 -2.29
CA VAL A 126 15.35 -19.01 -1.18
C VAL A 126 14.19 -19.30 -0.23
N PRO A 127 14.44 -19.48 1.07
CA PRO A 127 13.35 -19.57 2.05
C PRO A 127 12.47 -18.31 2.01
N TYR A 128 11.15 -18.47 1.96
CA TYR A 128 10.27 -17.34 1.67
C TYR A 128 9.04 -17.26 2.56
N THR A 129 8.46 -16.06 2.59
CA THR A 129 7.08 -15.81 3.04
C THR A 129 6.35 -14.99 1.97
N ILE A 130 5.21 -15.48 1.49
CA ILE A 130 4.34 -14.76 0.55
C ILE A 130 3.06 -14.38 1.27
N ILE A 131 2.71 -13.08 1.23
CA ILE A 131 1.44 -12.56 1.73
C ILE A 131 0.69 -11.85 0.62
N ARG A 132 -0.56 -12.22 0.40
CA ARG A 132 -1.49 -11.49 -0.47
C ARG A 132 -2.24 -10.46 0.36
N VAL A 133 -2.27 -9.24 -0.13
CA VAL A 133 -2.90 -8.10 0.55
C VAL A 133 -4.05 -7.56 -0.29
N ALA A 134 -5.15 -7.23 0.36
CA ALA A 134 -6.29 -6.57 -0.26
C ALA A 134 -5.96 -5.11 -0.63
N GLN A 135 -6.91 -4.41 -1.24
CA GLN A 135 -6.71 -3.08 -1.81
C GLN A 135 -6.54 -2.03 -0.71
N LEU A 136 -5.43 -1.29 -0.74
CA LEU A 136 -5.17 -0.22 0.22
C LEU A 136 -6.18 0.92 0.10
N HIS A 137 -6.67 1.45 1.23
CA HIS A 137 -7.54 2.62 1.29
C HIS A 137 -6.97 3.80 0.48
N SER A 138 -5.69 4.11 0.66
CA SER A 138 -5.03 5.23 -0.02
C SER A 138 -4.95 5.09 -1.54
N LEU A 139 -4.91 3.87 -2.06
CA LEU A 139 -4.92 3.60 -3.51
C LEU A 139 -6.35 3.62 -4.09
N LEU A 140 -7.34 3.28 -3.28
CA LEU A 140 -8.75 3.33 -3.68
C LEU A 140 -9.31 4.76 -3.69
N LEU A 141 -8.86 5.62 -2.77
CA LEU A 141 -9.39 6.98 -2.62
C LEU A 141 -9.45 7.78 -3.93
N PRO A 142 -8.39 7.90 -4.74
CA PRO A 142 -8.45 8.66 -5.99
C PRO A 142 -9.41 8.03 -7.02
N VAL A 143 -9.53 6.70 -7.04
CA VAL A 143 -10.47 5.99 -7.90
C VAL A 143 -11.91 6.28 -7.47
N VAL A 144 -12.19 6.15 -6.17
CA VAL A 144 -13.51 6.43 -5.58
C VAL A 144 -13.91 7.89 -5.79
N ALA A 145 -12.98 8.84 -5.60
CA ALA A 145 -13.23 10.26 -5.83
C ALA A 145 -13.63 10.53 -7.29
N LYS A 146 -12.92 9.93 -8.26
CA LYS A 146 -13.25 10.04 -9.69
C LYS A 146 -14.61 9.43 -10.00
N LEU A 147 -14.92 8.25 -9.49
CA LEU A 147 -16.21 7.59 -9.66
C LEU A 147 -17.36 8.42 -9.04
N ALA A 148 -17.11 9.07 -7.89
CA ALA A 148 -18.09 9.95 -7.24
C ALA A 148 -18.45 11.17 -8.10
N VAL A 149 -17.46 11.78 -8.78
CA VAL A 149 -17.69 12.86 -9.74
C VAL A 149 -18.53 12.36 -10.92
N MET A 150 -18.19 11.21 -11.47
CA MET A 150 -18.90 10.60 -12.61
C MET A 150 -20.28 10.03 -12.23
N ARG A 151 -20.58 9.89 -10.93
CA ARG A 151 -21.79 9.21 -10.40
C ARG A 151 -21.93 7.76 -10.90
N LEU A 152 -20.83 7.09 -11.16
CA LEU A 152 -20.76 5.72 -11.64
C LEU A 152 -19.98 4.84 -10.67
N ALA A 153 -20.32 3.57 -10.59
CA ALA A 153 -19.54 2.57 -9.90
C ALA A 153 -19.58 1.24 -10.67
N PRO A 154 -18.46 0.50 -10.76
CA PRO A 154 -18.47 -0.84 -11.30
C PRO A 154 -19.47 -1.72 -10.54
N ALA A 155 -20.42 -2.29 -11.29
CA ALA A 155 -21.38 -3.23 -10.74
C ALA A 155 -20.68 -4.57 -10.44
N ASP A 156 -21.16 -5.29 -9.45
CA ASP A 156 -20.70 -6.64 -9.09
C ASP A 156 -19.24 -6.70 -8.55
N VAL A 157 -18.56 -5.57 -8.26
CA VAL A 157 -17.23 -5.54 -7.68
C VAL A 157 -17.31 -5.31 -6.18
N ARG A 158 -16.89 -6.30 -5.42
CA ARG A 158 -16.71 -6.22 -3.96
C ARG A 158 -15.22 -6.19 -3.65
N LEU A 159 -14.83 -5.42 -2.65
CA LEU A 159 -13.45 -5.21 -2.21
C LEU A 159 -13.40 -5.36 -0.69
N GLU A 160 -12.21 -5.61 -0.17
CA GLU A 160 -11.91 -5.70 1.27
C GLU A 160 -10.85 -4.65 1.64
N PRO A 161 -11.19 -3.35 1.54
CA PRO A 161 -10.22 -2.27 1.69
C PRO A 161 -9.48 -2.35 3.02
N ILE A 162 -8.16 -2.17 2.98
CA ILE A 162 -7.31 -2.29 4.16
C ILE A 162 -6.48 -1.04 4.41
N ASP A 163 -6.21 -0.78 5.67
CA ASP A 163 -5.33 0.28 6.15
C ASP A 163 -3.85 -0.03 5.84
N GLY A 164 -3.13 1.00 5.39
CA GLY A 164 -1.70 0.89 5.10
C GLY A 164 -0.82 0.63 6.32
N ASP A 165 -1.20 1.13 7.49
CA ASP A 165 -0.45 0.92 8.73
C ASP A 165 -0.63 -0.50 9.24
N ALA A 166 -1.83 -1.07 9.12
CA ALA A 166 -2.10 -2.47 9.43
C ALA A 166 -1.30 -3.42 8.51
N VAL A 167 -1.18 -3.09 7.22
CA VAL A 167 -0.35 -3.85 6.28
C VAL A 167 1.14 -3.75 6.66
N ALA A 168 1.63 -2.55 6.99
CA ALA A 168 3.01 -2.36 7.40
C ALA A 168 3.36 -3.12 8.68
N ALA A 169 2.48 -3.09 9.69
CA ALA A 169 2.64 -3.85 10.93
C ALA A 169 2.73 -5.35 10.64
N ARG A 170 1.83 -5.90 9.82
CA ARG A 170 1.86 -7.32 9.46
C ARG A 170 3.12 -7.71 8.68
N LEU A 171 3.56 -6.87 7.76
CA LEU A 171 4.80 -7.10 7.02
C LEU A 171 6.03 -7.06 7.93
N ALA A 172 6.09 -6.13 8.90
CA ALA A 172 7.14 -6.09 9.90
C ALA A 172 7.17 -7.39 10.74
N GLU A 173 6.00 -7.84 11.23
CA GLU A 173 5.89 -9.12 11.93
C GLU A 173 6.47 -10.28 11.10
N LEU A 174 6.06 -10.41 9.84
CA LEU A 174 6.52 -11.49 8.96
C LEU A 174 8.01 -11.40 8.63
N THR A 175 8.54 -10.19 8.48
CA THR A 175 9.95 -9.95 8.16
C THR A 175 10.87 -10.28 9.34
N LEU A 176 10.38 -10.09 10.57
CA LEU A 176 11.12 -10.36 11.81
C LEU A 176 11.02 -11.82 12.28
N ASN A 177 10.14 -12.61 11.69
CA ASN A 177 9.92 -14.01 12.02
C ASN A 177 10.55 -14.94 10.96
N PRO A 178 10.73 -16.23 11.26
CA PRO A 178 11.23 -17.20 10.29
C PRO A 178 10.34 -17.33 9.04
N PRO A 179 10.90 -17.85 7.93
CA PRO A 179 10.14 -18.14 6.71
C PRO A 179 8.92 -19.04 6.98
N ALA A 180 7.75 -18.68 6.42
CA ALA A 180 6.49 -19.36 6.69
C ALA A 180 5.75 -19.84 5.41
N GLY A 181 6.41 -19.77 4.25
CA GLY A 181 5.78 -20.11 2.99
C GLY A 181 4.65 -19.14 2.62
N ARG A 182 3.56 -19.64 2.03
CA ARG A 182 2.38 -18.81 1.80
C ARG A 182 1.53 -18.73 3.07
N VAL A 183 1.35 -17.50 3.59
CA VAL A 183 0.53 -17.22 4.77
C VAL A 183 -0.90 -16.81 4.40
N ALA A 184 -1.78 -16.67 5.41
CA ALA A 184 -3.14 -16.18 5.25
C ALA A 184 -3.18 -14.84 4.51
N ASP A 185 -4.18 -14.65 3.65
CA ASP A 185 -4.40 -13.39 2.97
C ASP A 185 -4.75 -12.29 3.99
N LEU A 186 -4.24 -11.08 3.77
CA LEU A 186 -4.47 -9.95 4.65
C LEU A 186 -5.52 -9.01 4.04
N ALA A 187 -6.59 -8.77 4.77
CA ALA A 187 -7.71 -7.96 4.32
C ALA A 187 -8.21 -6.99 5.41
N GLY A 188 -8.95 -5.96 4.99
CA GLY A 188 -9.65 -5.09 5.90
C GLY A 188 -10.87 -5.76 6.57
N PRO A 189 -11.49 -5.08 7.55
CA PRO A 189 -12.57 -5.66 8.34
C PRO A 189 -13.88 -5.82 7.57
N GLU A 190 -14.06 -5.12 6.45
CA GLU A 190 -15.32 -5.02 5.73
C GLU A 190 -15.21 -5.48 4.28
N ILE A 191 -16.31 -6.08 3.76
CA ILE A 191 -16.48 -6.32 2.32
C ILE A 191 -17.44 -5.25 1.79
N LEU A 192 -16.94 -4.36 0.94
CA LEU A 192 -17.69 -3.22 0.40
C LEU A 192 -17.76 -3.28 -1.13
N SER A 193 -18.91 -2.91 -1.70
CA SER A 193 -18.99 -2.66 -3.13
C SER A 193 -18.39 -1.29 -3.48
N PHE A 194 -18.00 -1.08 -4.75
CA PHE A 194 -17.62 0.26 -5.20
C PHE A 194 -18.72 1.30 -4.96
N ALA A 195 -19.98 0.90 -5.08
CA ALA A 195 -21.11 1.79 -4.81
C ALA A 195 -21.13 2.21 -3.31
N ASP A 196 -20.82 1.29 -2.39
CA ASP A 196 -20.76 1.61 -0.97
C ASP A 196 -19.58 2.54 -0.65
N LEU A 197 -18.40 2.28 -1.24
CA LEU A 197 -17.24 3.17 -1.13
C LEU A 197 -17.55 4.59 -1.59
N VAL A 198 -18.19 4.73 -2.77
CA VAL A 198 -18.59 6.04 -3.32
C VAL A 198 -19.67 6.71 -2.47
N LYS A 199 -20.66 5.96 -1.94
CA LYS A 199 -21.68 6.51 -1.04
C LYS A 199 -21.07 7.05 0.24
N GLN A 200 -20.19 6.27 0.88
CA GLN A 200 -19.50 6.71 2.11
C GLN A 200 -18.63 7.94 1.84
N TYR A 201 -17.87 7.96 0.74
CA TYR A 201 -17.09 9.13 0.32
C TYR A 201 -17.97 10.36 0.09
N ASN A 202 -19.10 10.23 -0.61
CA ASN A 202 -20.03 11.33 -0.82
C ASN A 202 -20.63 11.83 0.51
N ALA A 203 -20.98 10.91 1.42
CA ALA A 203 -21.50 11.25 2.74
C ALA A 203 -20.50 12.07 3.57
N THR A 204 -19.21 11.72 3.52
CA THR A 204 -18.13 12.50 4.16
C THR A 204 -18.09 13.94 3.65
N LEU A 205 -18.42 14.17 2.37
CA LEU A 205 -18.51 15.51 1.75
C LEU A 205 -19.88 16.18 1.92
N GLY A 206 -20.81 15.59 2.69
CA GLY A 206 -22.19 16.09 2.83
C GLY A 206 -23.02 15.96 1.55
N ARG A 207 -22.66 15.09 0.62
CA ARG A 207 -23.31 14.91 -0.67
C ARG A 207 -24.17 13.65 -0.71
N HIS A 208 -25.45 13.78 -1.03
CA HIS A 208 -26.37 12.65 -1.20
C HIS A 208 -26.68 12.45 -2.69
N ARG A 209 -25.72 11.87 -3.44
CA ARG A 209 -25.87 11.67 -4.88
C ARG A 209 -26.14 10.20 -5.20
N ARG A 210 -27.08 9.97 -6.14
CA ARG A 210 -27.33 8.63 -6.66
C ARG A 210 -26.11 8.15 -7.48
N VAL A 211 -25.69 6.91 -7.27
CA VAL A 211 -24.59 6.25 -7.99
C VAL A 211 -25.19 5.18 -8.88
N LEU A 212 -24.86 5.22 -10.17
CA LEU A 212 -25.35 4.25 -11.15
C LEU A 212 -24.35 3.11 -11.33
N GLY A 213 -24.85 1.89 -11.42
CA GLY A 213 -24.00 0.72 -11.68
C GLY A 213 -23.55 0.66 -13.14
N MET A 214 -22.24 0.48 -13.36
CA MET A 214 -21.65 0.26 -14.68
C MET A 214 -21.27 -1.22 -14.81
N PRO A 215 -21.79 -1.96 -15.80
CA PRO A 215 -21.43 -3.36 -15.98
C PRO A 215 -19.98 -3.53 -16.43
N LEU A 216 -19.33 -4.58 -15.93
CA LEU A 216 -17.99 -4.96 -16.37
C LEU A 216 -18.05 -5.93 -17.57
N PRO A 217 -16.99 -5.99 -18.41
CA PRO A 217 -16.92 -6.94 -19.51
C PRO A 217 -16.81 -8.40 -19.04
N GLY A 218 -17.48 -9.29 -19.73
CA GLY A 218 -17.50 -10.75 -19.70
C GLY A 218 -16.68 -11.48 -18.63
N ALA A 219 -15.43 -11.81 -18.93
CA ALA A 219 -14.56 -12.60 -18.04
C ALA A 219 -14.24 -11.87 -16.72
N LEU A 220 -14.01 -10.56 -16.79
CA LEU A 220 -13.73 -9.74 -15.61
C LEU A 220 -14.96 -9.69 -14.68
N ARG A 221 -16.14 -9.50 -15.23
CA ARG A 221 -17.39 -9.55 -14.46
C ARG A 221 -17.59 -10.89 -13.76
N ARG A 222 -17.33 -12.01 -14.45
CA ARG A 222 -17.43 -13.34 -13.84
C ARG A 222 -16.50 -13.49 -12.66
N ALA A 223 -15.22 -13.09 -12.80
CA ALA A 223 -14.23 -13.17 -11.73
C ALA A 223 -14.64 -12.35 -10.49
N TYR A 224 -15.11 -11.12 -10.68
CA TYR A 224 -15.56 -10.28 -9.56
C TYR A 224 -16.85 -10.79 -8.92
N ARG A 225 -17.80 -11.27 -9.69
CA ARG A 225 -19.06 -11.83 -9.14
C ARG A 225 -18.82 -13.09 -8.31
N SER A 226 -17.88 -13.95 -8.72
CA SER A 226 -17.49 -15.12 -7.94
C SER A 226 -16.70 -14.79 -6.67
N GLY A 227 -16.28 -13.53 -6.49
CA GLY A 227 -15.42 -13.14 -5.38
C GLY A 227 -13.95 -13.53 -5.54
N ALA A 228 -13.51 -13.85 -6.76
CA ALA A 228 -12.14 -14.29 -7.03
C ALA A 228 -11.06 -13.25 -6.66
N ASN A 229 -11.44 -11.99 -6.44
CA ASN A 229 -10.59 -10.90 -5.99
C ASN A 229 -10.57 -10.70 -4.48
N LEU A 230 -11.42 -11.39 -3.75
CA LEU A 230 -11.47 -11.32 -2.29
C LEU A 230 -10.39 -12.21 -1.68
N ALA A 231 -10.11 -11.98 -0.40
CA ALA A 231 -9.19 -12.81 0.36
C ALA A 231 -9.68 -14.25 0.45
N GLY A 232 -8.74 -15.19 0.34
CA GLY A 232 -9.02 -16.62 0.51
C GLY A 232 -9.13 -17.00 1.99
N ASP A 233 -9.57 -18.23 2.23
CA ASP A 233 -9.63 -18.80 3.58
C ASP A 233 -8.35 -19.64 3.83
N PRO A 234 -7.62 -19.43 4.94
CA PRO A 234 -7.87 -18.48 6.01
C PRO A 234 -7.53 -17.02 5.64
N VAL A 235 -8.22 -16.07 6.27
CA VAL A 235 -7.99 -14.63 6.12
C VAL A 235 -7.62 -13.98 7.45
N ASP A 236 -6.57 -13.13 7.43
CA ASP A 236 -6.18 -12.26 8.54
C ASP A 236 -6.84 -10.88 8.32
N ARG A 237 -7.79 -10.48 9.19
CA ARG A 237 -8.50 -9.22 9.08
C ARG A 237 -7.96 -8.20 10.06
N ARG A 238 -7.49 -7.05 9.54
CA ARG A 238 -6.84 -6.02 10.34
C ARG A 238 -7.17 -4.60 9.88
N GLY A 239 -6.89 -3.65 10.77
CA GLY A 239 -7.00 -2.21 10.51
C GLY A 239 -8.39 -1.64 10.69
N GLY A 240 -8.51 -0.33 10.45
CA GLY A 240 -9.75 0.41 10.50
C GLY A 240 -10.63 0.22 9.27
N THR A 241 -11.89 0.68 9.36
CA THR A 241 -12.85 0.65 8.27
C THR A 241 -12.53 1.72 7.21
N TRP A 242 -13.16 1.60 6.03
CA TRP A 242 -13.11 2.65 5.02
C TRP A 242 -13.61 4.00 5.53
N ARG A 243 -14.62 3.98 6.40
CA ARG A 243 -15.16 5.19 7.05
C ARG A 243 -14.16 5.84 7.98
N ASP A 244 -13.45 5.06 8.80
CA ASP A 244 -12.42 5.57 9.71
C ASP A 244 -11.28 6.23 8.92
N PHE A 245 -10.85 5.59 7.82
CA PHE A 245 -9.85 6.15 6.92
C PHE A 245 -10.30 7.48 6.31
N LEU A 246 -11.56 7.59 5.85
CA LEU A 246 -12.10 8.84 5.32
C LEU A 246 -12.14 9.94 6.38
N ALA A 247 -12.51 9.61 7.63
CA ALA A 247 -12.57 10.56 8.73
C ALA A 247 -11.19 11.13 9.09
N GLY A 248 -10.13 10.33 8.99
CA GLY A 248 -8.74 10.75 9.23
C GLY A 248 -8.03 11.36 8.01
N SER A 249 -8.67 11.37 6.84
CA SER A 249 -8.07 11.84 5.59
C SER A 249 -8.30 13.35 5.37
N GLU A 250 -7.45 13.99 4.50
CA GLU A 250 -7.60 15.38 4.08
C GLU A 250 -8.95 15.70 3.41
N VAL A 251 -9.72 14.67 3.05
CA VAL A 251 -11.08 14.81 2.54
C VAL A 251 -11.98 15.53 3.57
N CYS A 252 -11.79 15.27 4.87
CA CYS A 252 -12.50 15.96 5.95
C CYS A 252 -11.96 17.37 6.23
N THR A 253 -10.65 17.59 6.12
CA THR A 253 -10.02 18.90 6.40
C THR A 253 -10.43 19.96 5.38
N ASN A 254 -10.60 19.59 4.10
CA ASN A 254 -11.11 20.50 3.08
C ASN A 254 -12.59 20.91 3.26
N ARG A 255 -13.36 20.18 4.07
CA ARG A 255 -14.74 20.53 4.39
C ARG A 255 -14.80 21.79 5.28
N HIS A 256 -13.90 21.90 6.26
CA HIS A 256 -13.83 23.06 7.18
C HIS A 256 -13.29 24.32 6.51
N ALA A 257 -12.48 24.17 5.44
CA ALA A 257 -11.98 25.30 4.67
C ALA A 257 -13.00 25.89 3.68
N SER A 258 -14.07 25.15 3.37
CA SER A 258 -15.12 25.54 2.40
C SER A 258 -16.43 25.96 3.07
N ASP A 259 -16.50 26.00 4.39
CA ASP A 259 -17.70 26.40 5.14
C ASP A 259 -17.71 27.95 5.31
N PRO A 260 -18.67 28.66 4.70
CA PRO A 260 -18.71 30.12 4.75
C PRO A 260 -18.96 30.69 6.17
N GLU A 261 -19.40 29.85 7.10
CA GLU A 261 -19.60 30.27 8.50
C GLU A 261 -18.30 30.41 9.31
N SER A 262 -17.20 29.77 8.89
CA SER A 262 -15.91 29.90 9.57
C SER A 262 -15.20 31.26 9.33
N VAL A 263 -15.71 32.08 8.42
CA VAL A 263 -15.17 33.41 8.10
C VAL A 263 -15.73 34.50 9.03
N LEU A 264 -16.83 34.26 9.75
CA LEU A 264 -17.52 35.24 10.58
C LEU A 264 -16.98 35.37 12.02
N ASP A 265 -16.10 34.45 12.45
CA ASP A 265 -15.58 34.41 13.83
C ASP A 265 -14.12 34.89 13.96
N ARG A 266 -13.70 35.80 13.08
CA ARG A 266 -12.45 36.55 13.30
C ARG A 266 -12.77 37.81 14.08
N PRO A 267 -12.28 38.01 15.33
CA PRO A 267 -12.47 39.25 16.06
C PRO A 267 -11.85 40.40 15.28
N SER A 268 -12.67 41.36 14.94
CA SER A 268 -12.27 42.62 14.31
C SER A 268 -11.36 43.40 15.28
N GLY A 269 -10.06 43.22 15.14
CA GLY A 269 -9.06 44.04 15.81
C GLY A 269 -9.13 45.48 15.27
N ARG A 270 -9.93 46.32 15.93
CA ARG A 270 -9.82 47.78 15.77
C ARG A 270 -8.50 48.22 16.40
N GLY A 271 -7.51 48.45 15.55
CA GLY A 271 -6.32 49.17 15.94
C GLY A 271 -6.69 50.63 16.22
N GLN A 272 -6.60 51.03 17.47
CA GLN A 272 -6.57 52.47 17.86
C GLN A 272 -5.26 53.07 17.33
N VAL A 273 -5.41 54.00 16.42
CA VAL A 273 -4.35 54.93 16.04
C VAL A 273 -4.44 56.09 17.02
N GLU A 274 -3.62 56.12 18.07
CA GLU A 274 -3.35 57.32 18.84
C GLU A 274 -2.23 58.11 18.17
N GLY A 275 -2.62 59.26 17.65
CA GLY A 275 -1.69 60.27 17.20
C GLY A 275 -0.98 60.89 18.39
N ASN A 276 0.32 61.05 18.30
CA ASN A 276 1.09 61.97 19.15
C ASN A 276 1.75 63.00 18.26
N LEU A 277 1.16 64.22 18.31
CA LEU A 277 1.77 65.47 17.85
C LEU A 277 2.46 66.06 19.06
N GLY A 278 3.69 66.49 18.95
CA GLY A 278 4.26 67.47 19.88
C GLY A 278 5.73 67.27 20.21
N GLY A 279 6.55 68.22 19.76
CA GLY A 279 7.87 68.52 20.31
C GLY A 279 9.00 68.47 19.30
#